data_ce4d86cbd408975c831bc4c74fec1c25
#
_entry.id   ce4d86cbd408975c831bc4c74fec1c25
#
_cell.length_a   1.000
_cell.length_b   1.000
_cell.length_c   1.000
_cell.angle_alpha   90.00
_cell.angle_beta   90.00
_cell.angle_gamma   90.00
#
_symmetry.space_group_name_H-M   'P 1'
#
loop_
_entity.id
_entity.type
_entity.pdbx_description
1 polymer ?
#
loop_
_entity_poly.entity_id
_entity_poly.type
_entity_poly.pdbx_seq_one_letter_code
_entity_poly.pdbx_strand_id
1 'polypeptide(L)'
;LRGDGGGGNTGVFVTTTGVVVVDTKNPGWGQPILEQIGALTSNPITILINTHSHGDHVSGNVAFPTTVDFVTHEVTKSNMEAMRPYTGRTEPPVNVFEETNGHGLPTRTFTDRMSIGSGTDQVDLYYFGRAHTGGDAWIVFPSLRTLHAGDAFLGKRVPFLDAANGGSGVAIPDTLQKAHDTIKNVDTIITGHSTQVTWAELNEWAAFNRDFLEMVRVGRTAGRTVDQIANAWTLPTKYIGYDPPNPAGVKRNIQVIVDELEG
;
A
#
# COMPACT_ATOMS: atom_id res chain seq x y z
N LEU A 1 -6.54 3.90 -12.70
CA LEU A 1 -5.52 3.59 -13.73
C LEU A 1 -4.67 2.41 -13.27
N ARG A 2 -4.71 1.31 -14.01
CA ARG A 2 -4.01 0.07 -13.64
C ARG A 2 -2.48 0.23 -13.70
N GLY A 3 -1.78 -0.62 -12.95
CA GLY A 3 -0.32 -0.60 -12.83
C GLY A 3 0.48 -1.03 -14.06
N ASP A 4 -0.16 -1.55 -15.10
CA ASP A 4 0.37 -2.18 -16.32
C ASP A 4 1.78 -1.71 -16.76
N GLY A 5 2.82 -2.25 -16.10
CA GLY A 5 4.25 -1.90 -16.32
C GLY A 5 4.73 -0.61 -15.64
N GLY A 6 3.84 0.20 -15.09
CA GLY A 6 4.16 1.49 -14.49
C GLY A 6 4.29 1.50 -12.96
N GLY A 7 4.10 0.38 -12.29
CA GLY A 7 4.07 0.29 -10.83
C GLY A 7 2.68 0.02 -10.28
N GLY A 8 2.35 0.58 -9.12
CA GLY A 8 1.07 0.38 -8.46
C GLY A 8 -0.13 0.95 -9.22
N ASN A 9 -1.32 0.58 -8.80
CA ASN A 9 -2.57 1.16 -9.33
C ASN A 9 -2.70 2.61 -8.88
N THR A 10 -3.20 3.49 -9.78
CA THR A 10 -3.52 4.87 -9.46
C THR A 10 -5.03 5.04 -9.36
N GLY A 11 -5.53 5.53 -8.23
CA GLY A 11 -6.91 5.98 -8.06
C GLY A 11 -7.11 7.40 -8.60
N VAL A 12 -8.22 7.63 -9.30
CA VAL A 12 -8.63 8.97 -9.75
C VAL A 12 -10.08 9.19 -9.35
N PHE A 13 -10.31 10.17 -8.49
CA PHE A 13 -11.64 10.54 -8.01
C PHE A 13 -11.97 11.96 -8.47
N VAL A 14 -12.91 12.07 -9.41
CA VAL A 14 -13.39 13.35 -9.91
C VAL A 14 -14.46 13.88 -8.96
N THR A 15 -14.20 15.02 -8.34
CA THR A 15 -15.11 15.71 -7.43
C THR A 15 -15.82 16.86 -8.13
N THR A 16 -16.73 17.53 -7.43
CA THR A 16 -17.44 18.72 -7.96
C THR A 16 -16.49 19.91 -8.19
N THR A 17 -15.37 19.97 -7.48
CA THR A 17 -14.46 21.14 -7.50
C THR A 17 -13.04 20.82 -7.95
N GLY A 18 -12.72 19.55 -8.18
CA GLY A 18 -11.37 19.16 -8.56
C GLY A 18 -11.20 17.65 -8.73
N VAL A 19 -9.97 17.21 -8.73
CA VAL A 19 -9.61 15.79 -8.83
C VAL A 19 -8.71 15.42 -7.65
N VAL A 20 -9.02 14.29 -7.03
CA VAL A 20 -8.15 13.62 -6.05
C VAL A 20 -7.47 12.44 -6.74
N VAL A 21 -6.15 12.39 -6.65
CA VAL A 21 -5.32 11.30 -7.19
C VAL A 21 -4.77 10.48 -6.02
N VAL A 22 -4.76 9.16 -6.15
CA VAL A 22 -4.12 8.25 -5.18
C VAL A 22 -3.03 7.47 -5.88
N ASP A 23 -1.79 7.65 -5.47
CA ASP A 23 -0.56 7.07 -6.00
C ASP A 23 -0.25 7.45 -7.46
N THR A 24 1.03 7.47 -7.81
CA THR A 24 1.53 8.08 -9.06
C THR A 24 2.54 7.23 -9.84
N LYS A 25 2.72 5.98 -9.42
CA LYS A 25 3.57 5.00 -10.12
C LYS A 25 5.09 5.31 -10.05
N ASN A 26 5.86 4.61 -10.87
CA ASN A 26 7.32 4.74 -11.04
C ASN A 26 7.75 6.11 -11.59
N PRO A 27 9.05 6.45 -11.51
CA PRO A 27 9.61 7.63 -12.18
C PRO A 27 9.19 7.72 -13.65
N GLY A 28 8.83 8.93 -14.10
CA GLY A 28 8.39 9.20 -15.47
C GLY A 28 6.91 8.91 -15.76
N TRP A 29 6.17 8.28 -14.85
CA TRP A 29 4.75 7.96 -15.07
C TRP A 29 3.78 9.08 -14.68
N GLY A 30 4.23 10.09 -13.96
CA GLY A 30 3.37 11.21 -13.57
C GLY A 30 2.75 11.95 -14.77
N GLN A 31 3.53 12.23 -15.82
CA GLN A 31 3.02 12.88 -17.03
C GLN A 31 1.97 12.04 -17.76
N PRO A 32 2.16 10.73 -18.02
CA PRO A 32 1.10 9.88 -18.56
C PRO A 32 -0.19 9.85 -17.71
N ILE A 33 -0.07 9.93 -16.38
CA ILE A 33 -1.24 10.02 -15.48
C ILE A 33 -1.98 11.36 -15.71
N LEU A 34 -1.27 12.48 -15.77
CA LEU A 34 -1.84 13.80 -16.04
C LEU A 34 -2.58 13.83 -17.37
N GLU A 35 -2.02 13.26 -18.43
CA GLU A 35 -2.65 13.15 -19.75
C GLU A 35 -3.95 12.32 -19.70
N GLN A 36 -3.93 11.18 -19.02
CA GLN A 36 -5.12 10.35 -18.86
C GLN A 36 -6.21 11.06 -18.03
N ILE A 37 -5.85 11.80 -16.99
CA ILE A 37 -6.80 12.59 -16.20
C ILE A 37 -7.40 13.71 -17.07
N GLY A 38 -6.57 14.43 -17.83
CA GLY A 38 -7.01 15.48 -18.74
C GLY A 38 -7.98 15.00 -19.83
N ALA A 39 -7.88 13.71 -20.22
CA ALA A 39 -8.85 13.09 -21.12
C ALA A 39 -10.19 12.75 -20.46
N LEU A 40 -10.25 12.63 -19.13
CA LEU A 40 -11.45 12.31 -18.36
C LEU A 40 -12.21 13.56 -17.93
N THR A 41 -11.50 14.65 -17.57
CA THR A 41 -12.11 15.86 -17.02
C THR A 41 -11.20 17.08 -17.22
N SER A 42 -11.82 18.26 -17.30
CA SER A 42 -11.13 19.56 -17.27
C SER A 42 -10.96 20.11 -15.83
N ASN A 43 -11.45 19.42 -14.81
CA ASN A 43 -11.31 19.86 -13.44
C ASN A 43 -9.82 19.84 -13.01
N PRO A 44 -9.36 20.84 -12.26
CA PRO A 44 -7.97 20.87 -11.79
C PRO A 44 -7.70 19.71 -10.80
N ILE A 45 -6.49 19.17 -10.82
CA ILE A 45 -6.04 18.27 -9.76
C ILE A 45 -5.72 19.12 -8.54
N THR A 46 -6.38 18.84 -7.42
CA THR A 46 -6.27 19.63 -6.20
C THR A 46 -5.55 18.88 -5.08
N ILE A 47 -5.67 17.56 -5.06
CA ILE A 47 -5.13 16.71 -3.99
C ILE A 47 -4.48 15.47 -4.60
N LEU A 48 -3.32 15.11 -4.06
CA LEU A 48 -2.63 13.85 -4.34
C LEU A 48 -2.34 13.17 -3.01
N ILE A 49 -2.79 11.92 -2.88
CA ILE A 49 -2.63 11.11 -1.68
C ILE A 49 -1.70 9.93 -2.01
N ASN A 50 -0.68 9.68 -1.19
CA ASN A 50 0.12 8.47 -1.31
C ASN A 50 -0.28 7.46 -0.24
N THR A 51 -0.46 6.20 -0.66
CA THR A 51 -0.79 5.09 0.23
C THR A 51 0.39 4.71 1.11
N HIS A 52 1.59 4.64 0.54
CA HIS A 52 2.84 4.31 1.24
C HIS A 52 4.04 4.84 0.44
N SER A 53 5.27 4.57 0.88
CA SER A 53 6.48 5.25 0.42
C SER A 53 7.23 4.58 -0.74
N HIS A 54 6.76 3.46 -1.28
CA HIS A 54 7.49 2.79 -2.36
C HIS A 54 7.50 3.61 -3.65
N GLY A 55 8.64 3.60 -4.34
CA GLY A 55 8.89 4.41 -5.53
C GLY A 55 7.88 4.19 -6.65
N ASP A 56 7.36 2.98 -6.78
CA ASP A 56 6.33 2.63 -7.77
C ASP A 56 4.90 3.09 -7.37
N HIS A 57 4.79 3.84 -6.27
CA HIS A 57 3.58 4.53 -5.83
C HIS A 57 3.75 6.04 -5.72
N VAL A 58 4.98 6.54 -5.50
CA VAL A 58 5.21 7.96 -5.19
C VAL A 58 6.06 8.70 -6.20
N SER A 59 6.85 8.00 -7.04
CA SER A 59 7.87 8.67 -7.85
C SER A 59 7.30 9.55 -8.96
N GLY A 60 6.06 9.31 -9.40
CA GLY A 60 5.37 10.19 -10.35
C GLY A 60 4.89 11.52 -9.75
N ASN A 61 4.92 11.69 -8.41
CA ASN A 61 4.49 12.92 -7.73
C ASN A 61 5.16 14.18 -8.31
N VAL A 62 6.43 14.06 -8.67
CA VAL A 62 7.26 15.19 -9.16
C VAL A 62 6.77 15.83 -10.48
N ALA A 63 5.87 15.15 -11.20
CA ALA A 63 5.25 15.73 -12.40
C ALA A 63 4.04 16.61 -12.09
N PHE A 64 3.49 16.52 -10.89
CA PHE A 64 2.28 17.27 -10.53
C PHE A 64 2.62 18.71 -10.11
N PRO A 65 1.73 19.69 -10.42
CA PRO A 65 1.98 21.10 -10.08
C PRO A 65 2.16 21.34 -8.57
N THR A 66 2.93 22.36 -8.20
CA THR A 66 3.13 22.79 -6.81
C THR A 66 1.85 23.30 -6.13
N THR A 67 0.80 23.54 -6.89
CA THR A 67 -0.54 23.92 -6.38
C THR A 67 -1.34 22.73 -5.85
N VAL A 68 -0.90 21.51 -6.09
CA VAL A 68 -1.52 20.30 -5.57
C VAL A 68 -1.14 20.11 -4.11
N ASP A 69 -2.13 19.77 -3.27
CA ASP A 69 -1.89 19.42 -1.86
C ASP A 69 -1.50 17.92 -1.77
N PHE A 70 -0.24 17.66 -1.41
CA PHE A 70 0.29 16.30 -1.27
C PHE A 70 0.07 15.80 0.16
N VAL A 71 -0.70 14.72 0.31
CA VAL A 71 -1.15 14.19 1.61
C VAL A 71 -0.70 12.75 1.80
N THR A 72 -0.22 12.40 2.99
CA THR A 72 0.08 11.01 3.35
C THR A 72 0.16 10.82 4.87
N HIS A 73 0.33 9.56 5.33
CA HIS A 73 0.67 9.28 6.73
C HIS A 73 2.07 9.82 7.08
N GLU A 74 2.29 10.29 8.32
CA GLU A 74 3.57 10.90 8.74
C GLU A 74 4.77 9.97 8.56
N VAL A 75 4.63 8.67 8.84
CA VAL A 75 5.71 7.67 8.64
C VAL A 75 6.02 7.50 7.16
N THR A 76 5.00 7.53 6.29
CA THR A 76 5.19 7.48 4.84
C THR A 76 6.01 8.68 4.35
N LYS A 77 5.71 9.90 4.84
CA LYS A 77 6.51 11.09 4.54
C LYS A 77 7.98 10.90 4.93
N SER A 78 8.24 10.48 6.17
CA SER A 78 9.61 10.23 6.65
C SER A 78 10.34 9.18 5.80
N ASN A 79 9.65 8.15 5.35
CA ASN A 79 10.23 7.13 4.47
C ASN A 79 10.48 7.67 3.05
N MET A 80 9.60 8.53 2.50
CA MET A 80 9.81 9.20 1.20
C MET A 80 11.01 10.14 1.23
N GLU A 81 11.23 10.86 2.32
CA GLU A 81 12.41 11.71 2.49
C GLU A 81 13.71 10.89 2.53
N ALA A 82 13.67 9.69 3.09
CA ALA A 82 14.84 8.83 3.25
C ALA A 82 15.09 7.88 2.07
N MET A 83 14.06 7.47 1.34
CA MET A 83 14.10 6.51 0.23
C MET A 83 15.04 5.33 0.48
N ARG A 84 14.82 4.64 1.62
CA ARG A 84 15.68 3.52 2.03
C ARG A 84 15.53 2.31 1.10
N PRO A 85 16.56 1.43 1.01
CA PRO A 85 16.42 0.15 0.35
C PRO A 85 15.25 -0.65 0.93
N TYR A 86 14.51 -1.33 0.06
CA TYR A 86 13.44 -2.23 0.50
C TYR A 86 14.02 -3.49 1.12
N THR A 87 13.28 -4.12 2.02
CA THR A 87 13.70 -5.38 2.64
C THR A 87 14.12 -6.41 1.60
N GLY A 88 15.34 -6.91 1.76
CA GLY A 88 15.97 -7.88 0.86
C GLY A 88 16.61 -7.26 -0.40
N ARG A 89 16.76 -5.93 -0.44
CA ARG A 89 17.54 -5.22 -1.44
C ARG A 89 18.67 -4.44 -0.79
N THR A 90 19.77 -4.26 -1.52
CA THR A 90 20.94 -3.49 -1.07
C THR A 90 20.91 -2.05 -1.57
N GLU A 91 20.35 -1.86 -2.77
CA GLU A 91 20.28 -0.55 -3.42
C GLU A 91 18.95 0.14 -3.11
N PRO A 92 18.97 1.43 -2.78
CA PRO A 92 17.76 2.24 -2.62
C PRO A 92 17.07 2.45 -3.98
N PRO A 93 15.77 2.73 -3.98
CA PRO A 93 15.12 3.25 -5.17
C PRO A 93 15.67 4.63 -5.54
N VAL A 94 15.42 5.07 -6.78
CA VAL A 94 15.79 6.44 -7.20
C VAL A 94 15.07 7.45 -6.32
N ASN A 95 15.83 8.36 -5.70
CA ASN A 95 15.24 9.42 -4.90
C ASN A 95 14.91 10.64 -5.78
N VAL A 96 13.78 10.58 -6.46
CA VAL A 96 13.28 11.66 -7.33
C VAL A 96 13.04 12.97 -6.56
N PHE A 97 12.79 12.88 -5.26
CA PHE A 97 12.54 14.08 -4.42
C PHE A 97 13.82 14.85 -4.14
N GLU A 98 14.95 14.18 -3.98
CA GLU A 98 16.26 14.82 -3.86
C GLU A 98 16.64 15.54 -5.16
N GLU A 99 16.42 14.88 -6.31
CA GLU A 99 16.69 15.44 -7.64
C GLU A 99 15.84 16.70 -7.94
N THR A 100 14.65 16.79 -7.30
CA THR A 100 13.70 17.90 -7.51
C THR A 100 13.62 18.89 -6.33
N ASN A 101 14.62 18.88 -5.44
CA ASN A 101 14.68 19.75 -4.26
C ASN A 101 13.42 19.66 -3.38
N GLY A 102 12.90 18.44 -3.19
CA GLY A 102 11.75 18.15 -2.34
C GLY A 102 10.39 18.33 -3.02
N HIS A 103 10.35 18.68 -4.31
CA HIS A 103 9.09 18.78 -5.03
C HIS A 103 8.39 17.40 -5.11
N GLY A 104 7.11 17.37 -4.81
CA GLY A 104 6.31 16.12 -4.75
C GLY A 104 6.34 15.43 -3.39
N LEU A 105 7.13 15.89 -2.41
CA LEU A 105 7.02 15.44 -1.03
C LEU A 105 5.72 15.92 -0.39
N PRO A 106 5.14 15.15 0.55
CA PRO A 106 3.90 15.53 1.22
C PRO A 106 3.99 16.84 1.98
N THR A 107 3.06 17.74 1.69
CA THR A 107 2.89 19.04 2.37
C THR A 107 2.01 18.93 3.61
N ARG A 108 1.15 17.92 3.66
CA ARG A 108 0.23 17.64 4.76
C ARG A 108 0.29 16.17 5.17
N THR A 109 0.30 15.92 6.48
CA THR A 109 0.33 14.55 7.04
C THR A 109 -0.81 14.33 8.02
N PHE A 110 -1.10 13.05 8.28
CA PHE A 110 -2.00 12.61 9.34
C PHE A 110 -1.36 11.45 10.13
N THR A 111 -1.88 11.18 11.33
CA THR A 111 -1.45 10.08 12.21
C THR A 111 -2.44 8.92 12.19
N ASP A 112 -3.69 9.15 12.64
CA ASP A 112 -4.68 8.08 12.77
C ASP A 112 -5.77 8.17 11.70
N ARG A 113 -6.31 9.38 11.51
CA ARG A 113 -7.42 9.66 10.60
C ARG A 113 -7.39 11.09 10.09
N MET A 114 -7.83 11.27 8.84
CA MET A 114 -8.12 12.56 8.25
C MET A 114 -9.33 12.44 7.32
N SER A 115 -10.18 13.47 7.29
CA SER A 115 -11.22 13.59 6.27
C SER A 115 -10.97 14.85 5.45
N ILE A 116 -11.13 14.75 4.14
CA ILE A 116 -10.94 15.83 3.17
C ILE A 116 -12.24 15.97 2.38
N GLY A 117 -12.68 17.22 2.15
CA GLY A 117 -13.96 17.48 1.49
C GLY A 117 -15.16 17.16 2.37
N SER A 118 -16.35 17.10 1.77
CA SER A 118 -17.60 16.79 2.45
C SER A 118 -18.66 16.30 1.45
N GLY A 119 -19.72 15.66 1.95
CA GLY A 119 -20.81 15.15 1.12
C GLY A 119 -20.31 14.11 0.11
N THR A 120 -20.67 14.31 -1.16
CA THR A 120 -20.26 13.40 -2.25
C THR A 120 -18.77 13.47 -2.57
N ASP A 121 -18.10 14.55 -2.23
CA ASP A 121 -16.68 14.79 -2.48
C ASP A 121 -15.77 14.39 -1.30
N GLN A 122 -16.35 13.80 -0.25
CA GLN A 122 -15.59 13.37 0.92
C GLN A 122 -14.64 12.23 0.59
N VAL A 123 -13.42 12.34 1.10
CA VAL A 123 -12.40 11.28 1.13
C VAL A 123 -11.93 11.08 2.56
N ASP A 124 -12.03 9.87 3.06
CA ASP A 124 -11.58 9.51 4.41
C ASP A 124 -10.27 8.71 4.33
N LEU A 125 -9.27 9.15 5.07
CA LEU A 125 -7.98 8.51 5.21
C LEU A 125 -7.88 7.89 6.60
N TYR A 126 -7.39 6.66 6.67
CA TYR A 126 -7.18 5.94 7.93
C TYR A 126 -5.79 5.33 8.00
N TYR A 127 -5.29 5.19 9.22
CA TYR A 127 -4.17 4.36 9.56
C TYR A 127 -4.58 3.38 10.66
N PHE A 128 -4.33 2.09 10.47
CA PHE A 128 -4.75 1.04 11.41
C PHE A 128 -3.58 0.33 12.08
N GLY A 129 -2.38 0.67 11.71
CA GLY A 129 -1.15 0.06 12.20
C GLY A 129 -0.21 -0.36 11.08
N ARG A 130 0.91 -0.94 11.46
CA ARG A 130 1.93 -1.45 10.54
C ARG A 130 1.38 -2.64 9.73
N ALA A 131 1.70 -2.68 8.43
CA ALA A 131 1.32 -3.77 7.53
C ALA A 131 2.44 -4.04 6.52
N HIS A 132 2.27 -3.62 5.26
CA HIS A 132 3.27 -3.70 4.20
C HIS A 132 4.48 -2.80 4.51
N THR A 133 4.21 -1.58 4.96
CA THR A 133 5.17 -0.61 5.51
C THR A 133 4.75 -0.16 6.91
N GLY A 134 5.44 0.85 7.46
CA GLY A 134 5.06 1.45 8.74
C GLY A 134 4.00 2.55 8.64
N GLY A 135 3.60 2.96 7.43
CA GLY A 135 2.73 4.11 7.20
C GLY A 135 1.62 3.89 6.17
N ASP A 136 1.16 2.64 5.99
CA ASP A 136 0.15 2.31 4.98
C ASP A 136 -1.17 3.01 5.25
N ALA A 137 -1.55 3.93 4.35
CA ALA A 137 -2.81 4.67 4.41
C ALA A 137 -3.92 3.91 3.67
N TRP A 138 -5.12 3.94 4.24
CA TRP A 138 -6.34 3.38 3.69
C TRP A 138 -7.24 4.53 3.24
N ILE A 139 -7.51 4.66 1.96
CA ILE A 139 -8.23 5.79 1.38
C ILE A 139 -9.62 5.36 0.93
N VAL A 140 -10.65 5.87 1.61
CA VAL A 140 -12.06 5.55 1.36
C VAL A 140 -12.73 6.70 0.61
N PHE A 141 -13.46 6.36 -0.44
CA PHE A 141 -14.36 7.23 -1.18
C PHE A 141 -15.81 6.84 -0.82
N PRO A 142 -16.42 7.44 0.22
CA PRO A 142 -17.70 6.98 0.77
C PRO A 142 -18.83 7.00 -0.26
N SER A 143 -18.91 8.04 -1.08
CA SER A 143 -19.95 8.18 -2.12
C SER A 143 -19.86 7.11 -3.23
N LEU A 144 -18.66 6.56 -3.46
CA LEU A 144 -18.42 5.49 -4.42
C LEU A 144 -18.38 4.08 -3.78
N ARG A 145 -18.52 4.00 -2.45
CA ARG A 145 -18.39 2.75 -1.70
C ARG A 145 -17.10 1.99 -2.05
N THR A 146 -16.01 2.75 -2.26
CA THR A 146 -14.73 2.25 -2.76
C THR A 146 -13.61 2.59 -1.80
N LEU A 147 -12.69 1.64 -1.60
CA LEU A 147 -11.46 1.77 -0.86
C LEU A 147 -10.26 1.62 -1.81
N HIS A 148 -9.23 2.45 -1.65
CA HIS A 148 -7.90 2.18 -2.18
C HIS A 148 -7.00 1.73 -1.01
N ALA A 149 -6.51 0.50 -1.07
CA ALA A 149 -5.76 -0.14 0.03
C ALA A 149 -4.23 -0.10 -0.17
N GLY A 150 -3.77 0.38 -1.33
CA GLY A 150 -2.34 0.29 -1.68
C GLY A 150 -1.83 -1.15 -1.50
N ASP A 151 -0.59 -1.27 -1.04
CA ASP A 151 0.05 -2.57 -0.85
C ASP A 151 -0.22 -3.22 0.52
N ALA A 152 -0.96 -2.56 1.42
CA ALA A 152 -1.56 -3.25 2.55
C ALA A 152 -2.48 -4.40 2.06
N PHE A 153 -3.05 -4.24 0.84
CA PHE A 153 -3.67 -5.32 0.06
C PHE A 153 -3.16 -5.26 -1.39
N LEU A 154 -1.97 -5.73 -1.63
CA LEU A 154 -1.33 -5.66 -2.96
C LEU A 154 -1.97 -6.58 -4.01
N GLY A 155 -2.75 -7.58 -3.57
CA GLY A 155 -3.43 -8.58 -4.40
C GLY A 155 -3.46 -9.94 -3.71
N LYS A 156 -4.17 -10.91 -4.26
CA LYS A 156 -4.25 -12.29 -3.74
C LYS A 156 -2.93 -13.05 -3.99
N ARG A 157 -1.96 -12.82 -3.15
CA ARG A 157 -0.60 -13.41 -3.20
C ARG A 157 0.06 -13.34 -1.83
N VAL A 158 1.24 -13.93 -1.70
CA VAL A 158 2.06 -13.74 -0.49
C VAL A 158 2.39 -12.24 -0.34
N PRO A 159 2.22 -11.62 0.84
CA PRO A 159 2.49 -10.19 1.05
C PRO A 159 3.95 -9.85 0.74
N PHE A 160 4.22 -8.59 0.55
CA PHE A 160 5.57 -8.05 0.65
C PHE A 160 5.68 -7.29 1.98
N LEU A 161 6.48 -7.81 2.90
CA LEU A 161 6.71 -7.18 4.21
C LEU A 161 8.01 -6.37 4.14
N ASP A 162 7.89 -5.05 4.11
CA ASP A 162 9.06 -4.17 4.06
C ASP A 162 9.45 -3.65 5.44
N ALA A 163 10.09 -4.50 6.24
CA ALA A 163 10.56 -4.17 7.58
C ALA A 163 11.55 -3.00 7.58
N ALA A 164 12.34 -2.81 6.52
CA ALA A 164 13.28 -1.69 6.39
C ALA A 164 12.57 -0.33 6.38
N ASN A 165 11.33 -0.29 5.91
CA ASN A 165 10.43 0.87 5.93
C ASN A 165 9.28 0.73 6.95
N GLY A 166 9.46 -0.11 7.98
CA GLY A 166 8.56 -0.23 9.12
C GLY A 166 7.43 -1.24 8.96
N GLY A 167 7.41 -2.04 7.90
CA GLY A 167 6.44 -3.13 7.72
C GLY A 167 6.52 -4.17 8.82
N SER A 168 5.44 -4.94 9.03
CA SER A 168 5.35 -5.91 10.11
C SER A 168 4.56 -7.15 9.70
N GLY A 169 5.21 -8.30 9.77
CA GLY A 169 4.54 -9.57 9.57
C GLY A 169 3.75 -10.05 10.79
N VAL A 170 4.07 -9.52 11.96
CA VAL A 170 3.35 -9.81 13.22
C VAL A 170 2.10 -8.95 13.34
N ALA A 171 2.16 -7.68 12.96
CA ALA A 171 1.05 -6.75 13.11
C ALA A 171 0.02 -6.81 11.96
N ILE A 172 0.43 -7.16 10.73
CA ILE A 172 -0.42 -7.09 9.53
C ILE A 172 -1.76 -7.81 9.68
N PRO A 173 -1.90 -9.00 10.28
CA PRO A 173 -3.21 -9.64 10.42
C PRO A 173 -4.21 -8.81 11.22
N ASP A 174 -3.75 -8.19 12.32
CA ASP A 174 -4.58 -7.36 13.19
C ASP A 174 -4.88 -6.00 12.57
N THR A 175 -3.91 -5.42 11.83
CA THR A 175 -4.11 -4.19 11.05
C THR A 175 -5.21 -4.36 10.01
N LEU A 176 -5.17 -5.45 9.25
CA LEU A 176 -6.19 -5.80 8.25
C LEU A 176 -7.56 -6.04 8.91
N GLN A 177 -7.60 -6.74 10.04
CA GLN A 177 -8.83 -6.98 10.78
C GLN A 177 -9.44 -5.66 11.31
N LYS A 178 -8.62 -4.76 11.88
CA LYS A 178 -9.08 -3.44 12.32
C LYS A 178 -9.64 -2.61 11.16
N ALA A 179 -8.99 -2.63 10.00
CA ALA A 179 -9.50 -1.96 8.80
C ALA A 179 -10.88 -2.51 8.42
N HIS A 180 -11.03 -3.84 8.34
CA HIS A 180 -12.28 -4.51 8.03
C HIS A 180 -13.39 -4.19 9.05
N ASP A 181 -13.06 -4.16 10.35
CA ASP A 181 -14.04 -3.94 11.41
C ASP A 181 -14.44 -2.47 11.56
N THR A 182 -13.58 -1.54 11.16
CA THR A 182 -13.80 -0.09 11.31
C THR A 182 -14.44 0.54 10.09
N ILE A 183 -13.92 0.27 8.88
CA ILE A 183 -14.44 0.82 7.63
C ILE A 183 -15.79 0.13 7.33
N LYS A 184 -16.78 0.92 6.93
CA LYS A 184 -18.12 0.42 6.61
C LYS A 184 -18.57 0.93 5.24
N ASN A 185 -19.57 0.25 4.67
CA ASN A 185 -20.21 0.64 3.42
C ASN A 185 -19.24 0.70 2.22
N VAL A 186 -18.30 -0.24 2.14
CA VAL A 186 -17.40 -0.44 1.01
C VAL A 186 -17.77 -1.74 0.31
N ASP A 187 -17.87 -1.70 -1.02
CA ASP A 187 -18.12 -2.87 -1.87
C ASP A 187 -16.88 -3.25 -2.68
N THR A 188 -16.12 -2.24 -3.13
CA THR A 188 -15.00 -2.40 -4.05
C THR A 188 -13.70 -1.95 -3.40
N ILE A 189 -12.64 -2.74 -3.57
CA ILE A 189 -11.29 -2.38 -3.15
C ILE A 189 -10.38 -2.31 -4.37
N ILE A 190 -9.69 -1.18 -4.51
CA ILE A 190 -8.56 -1.01 -5.41
C ILE A 190 -7.33 -1.50 -4.65
N THR A 191 -6.72 -2.57 -5.13
CA THR A 191 -5.49 -3.14 -4.58
C THR A 191 -4.26 -2.39 -5.11
N GLY A 192 -3.09 -2.60 -4.49
CA GLY A 192 -1.87 -1.98 -4.98
C GLY A 192 -1.47 -2.46 -6.38
N HIS A 193 -1.50 -3.76 -6.66
CA HIS A 193 -0.92 -4.34 -7.89
C HIS A 193 -1.80 -5.36 -8.62
N SER A 194 -3.07 -5.47 -8.26
CA SER A 194 -3.95 -6.46 -8.89
C SER A 194 -5.24 -5.81 -9.40
N THR A 195 -6.17 -6.63 -9.85
CA THR A 195 -7.51 -6.18 -10.18
C THR A 195 -8.27 -5.73 -8.93
N GLN A 196 -9.38 -5.05 -9.12
CA GLN A 196 -10.28 -4.74 -8.03
C GLN A 196 -10.81 -6.03 -7.40
N VAL A 197 -11.01 -5.98 -6.08
CA VAL A 197 -11.53 -7.07 -5.27
C VAL A 197 -12.70 -6.58 -4.43
N THR A 198 -13.41 -7.51 -3.80
CA THR A 198 -14.58 -7.22 -2.96
C THR A 198 -14.19 -7.03 -1.50
N TRP A 199 -15.11 -6.47 -0.70
CA TRP A 199 -14.94 -6.34 0.74
C TRP A 199 -14.75 -7.68 1.46
N ALA A 200 -15.40 -8.73 1.00
CA ALA A 200 -15.24 -10.08 1.57
C ALA A 200 -13.81 -10.62 1.40
N GLU A 201 -13.14 -10.25 0.31
CA GLU A 201 -11.77 -10.68 0.04
C GLU A 201 -10.74 -9.99 0.96
N LEU A 202 -11.05 -8.83 1.55
CA LEU A 202 -10.21 -8.23 2.60
C LEU A 202 -10.18 -9.10 3.86
N ASN A 203 -11.33 -9.66 4.26
CA ASN A 203 -11.40 -10.56 5.41
C ASN A 203 -10.65 -11.87 5.14
N GLU A 204 -10.74 -12.39 3.92
CA GLU A 204 -9.95 -13.56 3.49
C GLU A 204 -8.45 -13.23 3.52
N TRP A 205 -8.06 -12.04 3.07
CA TRP A 205 -6.67 -11.57 3.09
C TRP A 205 -6.13 -11.44 4.52
N ALA A 206 -6.94 -10.94 5.46
CA ALA A 206 -6.58 -10.92 6.88
C ALA A 206 -6.37 -12.32 7.45
N ALA A 207 -7.27 -13.26 7.11
CA ALA A 207 -7.14 -14.66 7.52
C ALA A 207 -5.88 -15.32 6.92
N PHE A 208 -5.58 -15.06 5.64
CA PHE A 208 -4.35 -15.55 4.99
C PHE A 208 -3.09 -15.11 5.73
N ASN A 209 -2.99 -13.81 6.05
CA ASN A 209 -1.83 -13.27 6.77
C ASN A 209 -1.72 -13.84 8.19
N ARG A 210 -2.85 -14.09 8.87
CA ARG A 210 -2.88 -14.74 10.19
C ARG A 210 -2.39 -16.18 10.13
N ASP A 211 -2.84 -16.94 9.14
CA ASP A 211 -2.37 -18.32 8.94
C ASP A 211 -0.88 -18.37 8.59
N PHE A 212 -0.41 -17.41 7.78
CA PHE A 212 1.00 -17.33 7.43
C PHE A 212 1.86 -17.02 8.66
N LEU A 213 1.46 -16.07 9.51
CA LEU A 213 2.12 -15.77 10.77
C LEU A 213 2.14 -16.98 11.72
N GLU A 214 1.00 -17.65 11.88
CA GLU A 214 0.88 -18.81 12.77
C GLU A 214 1.76 -19.98 12.30
N MET A 215 1.85 -20.21 11.02
CA MET A 215 2.75 -21.22 10.45
C MET A 215 4.22 -20.94 10.82
N VAL A 216 4.64 -19.66 10.78
CA VAL A 216 6.00 -19.27 11.19
C VAL A 216 6.20 -19.50 12.70
N ARG A 217 5.24 -19.09 13.53
CA ARG A 217 5.28 -19.31 14.99
C ARG A 217 5.42 -20.79 15.37
N VAL A 218 4.58 -21.63 14.76
CA VAL A 218 4.63 -23.09 14.97
C VAL A 218 5.97 -23.66 14.51
N GLY A 219 6.47 -23.22 13.36
CA GLY A 219 7.78 -23.65 12.86
C GLY A 219 8.92 -23.27 13.82
N ARG A 220 8.92 -22.05 14.33
CA ARG A 220 9.95 -21.57 15.29
C ARG A 220 9.86 -22.29 16.65
N THR A 221 8.65 -22.47 17.15
CA THR A 221 8.42 -23.24 18.39
C THR A 221 8.94 -24.68 18.27
N ALA A 222 8.84 -25.28 17.08
CA ALA A 222 9.40 -26.59 16.77
C ALA A 222 10.93 -26.60 16.51
N GLY A 223 11.61 -25.46 16.69
CA GLY A 223 13.06 -25.32 16.50
C GLY A 223 13.52 -25.31 15.03
N ARG A 224 12.62 -25.10 14.09
CA ARG A 224 12.95 -25.09 12.67
C ARG A 224 13.64 -23.78 12.26
N THR A 225 14.59 -23.88 11.33
CA THR A 225 15.21 -22.72 10.71
C THR A 225 14.25 -22.05 9.71
N VAL A 226 14.55 -20.80 9.31
CA VAL A 226 13.81 -20.08 8.25
C VAL A 226 13.74 -20.91 6.97
N ASP A 227 14.84 -21.52 6.55
CA ASP A 227 14.90 -22.37 5.37
C ASP A 227 14.00 -23.61 5.48
N GLN A 228 14.00 -24.25 6.64
CA GLN A 228 13.15 -25.42 6.87
C GLN A 228 11.67 -25.07 6.86
N ILE A 229 11.30 -23.90 7.40
CA ILE A 229 9.92 -23.41 7.38
C ILE A 229 9.53 -23.06 5.95
N ALA A 230 10.36 -22.31 5.23
CA ALA A 230 10.09 -21.87 3.85
C ALA A 230 9.94 -23.05 2.88
N ASN A 231 10.85 -24.04 2.97
CA ASN A 231 10.81 -25.23 2.10
C ASN A 231 9.63 -26.16 2.38
N ALA A 232 9.11 -26.16 3.60
CA ALA A 232 7.95 -26.97 3.98
C ALA A 232 6.61 -26.29 3.68
N TRP A 233 6.61 -24.95 3.47
CA TRP A 233 5.37 -24.22 3.27
C TRP A 233 4.83 -24.37 1.84
N THR A 234 3.54 -24.57 1.75
CA THR A 234 2.79 -24.55 0.50
C THR A 234 1.55 -23.68 0.67
N LEU A 235 1.09 -23.06 -0.41
CA LEU A 235 -0.14 -22.29 -0.38
C LEU A 235 -1.32 -23.18 0.03
N PRO A 236 -2.03 -22.88 1.15
CA PRO A 236 -3.16 -23.69 1.58
C PRO A 236 -4.29 -23.67 0.55
N THR A 237 -4.84 -24.83 0.24
CA THR A 237 -5.84 -25.03 -0.83
C THR A 237 -7.16 -24.27 -0.62
N LYS A 238 -7.43 -23.79 0.59
CA LYS A 238 -8.59 -22.94 0.88
C LYS A 238 -8.51 -21.53 0.30
N TYR A 239 -7.30 -21.05 -0.05
CA TYR A 239 -7.09 -19.72 -0.63
C TYR A 239 -7.15 -19.78 -2.16
N ILE A 240 -8.38 -19.69 -2.68
CA ILE A 240 -8.65 -19.82 -4.12
C ILE A 240 -8.33 -18.50 -4.86
N GLY A 241 -7.68 -18.63 -6.01
CA GLY A 241 -7.34 -17.47 -6.86
C GLY A 241 -6.10 -16.71 -6.40
N TYR A 242 -5.33 -17.25 -5.44
CA TYR A 242 -4.03 -16.70 -5.07
C TYR A 242 -2.96 -17.07 -6.11
N ASP A 243 -2.10 -16.13 -6.42
CA ASP A 243 -0.95 -16.35 -7.30
C ASP A 243 -0.02 -17.44 -6.73
N PRO A 244 0.62 -18.23 -7.60
CA PRO A 244 1.66 -19.15 -7.17
C PRO A 244 2.75 -18.41 -6.38
N PRO A 245 3.12 -18.89 -5.18
CA PRO A 245 4.07 -18.19 -4.33
C PRO A 245 5.47 -18.21 -4.92
N ASN A 246 6.14 -17.04 -4.89
CA ASN A 246 7.56 -16.93 -5.17
C ASN A 246 8.37 -17.44 -3.95
N PRO A 247 9.18 -18.51 -4.07
CA PRO A 247 9.91 -19.08 -2.92
C PRO A 247 10.83 -18.06 -2.21
N ALA A 248 11.49 -17.18 -2.96
CA ALA A 248 12.35 -16.15 -2.37
C ALA A 248 11.53 -15.12 -1.58
N GLY A 249 10.34 -14.74 -2.06
CA GLY A 249 9.40 -13.87 -1.34
C GLY A 249 8.86 -14.51 -0.07
N VAL A 250 8.52 -15.79 -0.12
CA VAL A 250 8.09 -16.58 1.06
C VAL A 250 9.19 -16.60 2.10
N LYS A 251 10.42 -16.96 1.73
CA LYS A 251 11.57 -17.00 2.65
C LYS A 251 11.85 -15.64 3.27
N ARG A 252 11.84 -14.56 2.48
CA ARG A 252 12.04 -13.19 2.96
C ARG A 252 10.99 -12.81 4.00
N ASN A 253 9.71 -13.06 3.75
CA ASN A 253 8.65 -12.73 4.71
C ASN A 253 8.74 -13.56 5.99
N ILE A 254 9.11 -14.84 5.89
CA ILE A 254 9.38 -15.68 7.08
C ILE A 254 10.52 -15.09 7.88
N GLN A 255 11.63 -14.66 7.23
CA GLN A 255 12.75 -14.01 7.92
C GLN A 255 12.30 -12.75 8.65
N VAL A 256 11.54 -11.87 8.00
CA VAL A 256 10.98 -10.64 8.64
C VAL A 256 10.16 -10.99 9.88
N ILE A 257 9.29 -12.00 9.81
CA ILE A 257 8.48 -12.41 10.95
C ILE A 257 9.36 -13.00 12.07
N VAL A 258 10.35 -13.81 11.73
CA VAL A 258 11.28 -14.41 12.72
C VAL A 258 12.06 -13.31 13.42
N ASP A 259 12.65 -12.38 12.69
CA ASP A 259 13.42 -11.26 13.24
C ASP A 259 12.54 -10.41 14.18
N GLU A 260 11.27 -10.19 13.82
CA GLU A 260 10.31 -9.42 14.63
C GLU A 260 9.84 -10.18 15.89
N LEU A 261 9.82 -11.52 15.88
CA LEU A 261 9.45 -12.34 17.03
C LEU A 261 10.59 -12.53 18.01
N GLU A 262 11.84 -12.39 17.57
CA GLU A 262 13.05 -12.65 18.35
C GLU A 262 13.74 -11.36 18.83
N GLY A 263 13.41 -10.20 18.26
CA GLY A 263 13.96 -8.87 18.62
C GLY A 263 13.12 -8.14 19.60
#